data_289b65ab3c743475d3aacb8399e6de66
#
_entry.id   289b65ab3c743475d3aacb8399e6de66
#
_cell.length_a   1.000
_cell.length_b   1.000
_cell.length_c   1.000
_cell.angle_alpha   90.00
_cell.angle_beta   90.00
_cell.angle_gamma   90.00
#
_symmetry.space_group_name_H-M   'P 1'
#
loop_
_entity.id
_entity.type
_entity.pdbx_description
1 polymer ?
#
loop_
_entity_poly.entity_id
_entity_poly.type
_entity_poly.pdbx_seq_one_letter_code
_entity_poly.pdbx_strand_id
1 'polypeptide(L)'
;MNCYVDIHTHHPTGQHIEPKGVGIHPWYAERYATCELSLGDEVTTAELIGEIGLDFACSVDRQLQEQVFRQQLLIAERLQKPVVLHCVRAFEPMMNILSEHKLRAVIFHGFIGSAEQAQRALDRGYFLSFGVNVLRSPKSIKALNICPLEQMFVESDESLIPIAEIYAEIARLRGVDVAVLVAKTEENYKRIFDR
;
A
#
# COMPACT_ATOMS: atom_id res chain seq x y z
N MET A 1 9.23 -4.02 24.19
CA MET A 1 8.49 -3.09 23.31
C MET A 1 7.91 -3.90 22.19
N ASN A 2 6.63 -3.71 21.86
CA ASN A 2 6.06 -4.37 20.68
C ASN A 2 6.69 -3.77 19.43
N CYS A 3 7.16 -4.62 18.51
CA CYS A 3 7.60 -4.18 17.20
C CYS A 3 6.37 -4.13 16.28
N TYR A 4 5.96 -2.96 15.86
CA TYR A 4 4.84 -2.77 14.95
C TYR A 4 5.32 -2.87 13.49
N VAL A 5 4.42 -3.26 12.59
CA VAL A 5 4.64 -3.10 11.15
C VAL A 5 3.98 -1.79 10.72
N ASP A 6 4.78 -0.83 10.29
CA ASP A 6 4.32 0.38 9.61
C ASP A 6 4.63 0.20 8.11
N ILE A 7 3.64 -0.32 7.36
CA ILE A 7 3.90 -0.80 6.00
C ILE A 7 4.21 0.33 5.01
N HIS A 8 3.78 1.55 5.34
CA HIS A 8 4.06 2.76 4.57
C HIS A 8 4.14 3.98 5.49
N THR A 9 5.28 4.66 5.48
CA THR A 9 5.51 5.88 6.25
C THR A 9 6.46 6.84 5.53
N HIS A 10 6.15 8.14 5.60
CA HIS A 10 7.05 9.21 5.17
C HIS A 10 7.99 9.68 6.28
N HIS A 11 7.80 9.18 7.51
CA HIS A 11 8.56 9.57 8.70
C HIS A 11 9.14 8.34 9.42
N PRO A 12 10.05 7.56 8.77
CA PRO A 12 10.59 6.35 9.36
C PRO A 12 11.35 6.66 10.66
N THR A 13 11.07 5.88 11.68
CA THR A 13 11.69 6.05 13.01
C THR A 13 12.86 5.12 13.26
N GLY A 14 12.94 4.02 12.51
CA GLY A 14 13.89 2.94 12.74
C GLY A 14 13.60 2.11 14.00
N GLN A 15 12.43 2.30 14.63
CA GLN A 15 12.03 1.58 15.85
C GLN A 15 11.04 0.45 15.56
N HIS A 16 10.52 0.40 14.35
CA HIS A 16 9.49 -0.52 13.89
C HIS A 16 9.92 -1.21 12.59
N ILE A 17 9.11 -2.13 12.10
CA ILE A 17 9.28 -2.70 10.77
C ILE A 17 8.71 -1.68 9.77
N GLU A 18 9.59 -0.96 9.10
CA GLU A 18 9.29 0.14 8.17
C GLU A 18 9.99 -0.18 6.84
N PRO A 19 9.35 -0.99 5.95
CA PRO A 19 10.03 -1.49 4.75
C PRO A 19 10.35 -0.35 3.78
N LYS A 20 11.60 -0.33 3.30
CA LYS A 20 12.08 0.70 2.38
C LYS A 20 11.56 0.45 0.97
N GLY A 21 10.80 1.41 0.45
CA GLY A 21 10.31 1.44 -0.91
C GLY A 21 11.12 2.34 -1.84
N VAL A 22 11.05 2.05 -3.14
CA VAL A 22 11.47 2.94 -4.21
C VAL A 22 10.44 2.91 -5.33
N GLY A 23 10.03 4.09 -5.78
CA GLY A 23 9.02 4.23 -6.82
C GLY A 23 8.82 5.67 -7.26
N ILE A 24 8.07 5.84 -8.33
CA ILE A 24 7.67 7.15 -8.85
C ILE A 24 6.19 7.33 -8.56
N HIS A 25 5.89 8.21 -7.63
CA HIS A 25 4.54 8.59 -7.30
C HIS A 25 3.82 9.19 -8.51
N PRO A 26 2.52 8.96 -8.73
CA PRO A 26 1.77 9.46 -9.89
C PRO A 26 1.86 10.97 -10.10
N TRP A 27 2.06 11.76 -9.05
CA TRP A 27 2.24 13.21 -9.15
C TRP A 27 3.49 13.63 -9.90
N TYR A 28 4.46 12.74 -10.07
CA TYR A 28 5.72 13.00 -10.74
C TYR A 28 5.84 12.31 -12.10
N ALA A 29 4.76 11.69 -12.59
CA ALA A 29 4.78 10.91 -13.83
C ALA A 29 5.22 11.72 -15.05
N GLU A 30 4.92 13.02 -15.12
CA GLU A 30 5.34 13.91 -16.22
C GLU A 30 6.85 13.96 -16.42
N ARG A 31 7.64 13.75 -15.37
CA ARG A 31 9.11 13.77 -15.44
C ARG A 31 9.69 12.55 -16.17
N TYR A 32 8.86 11.54 -16.40
CA TYR A 32 9.27 10.23 -16.93
C TYR A 32 8.56 9.85 -18.24
N ALA A 33 7.86 10.81 -18.85
CA ALA A 33 7.02 10.60 -20.02
C ALA A 33 7.76 10.12 -21.27
N THR A 34 9.03 10.44 -21.41
CA THR A 34 9.78 10.31 -22.68
C THR A 34 11.02 9.41 -22.58
N CYS A 35 11.25 8.77 -21.45
CA CYS A 35 12.44 7.94 -21.24
C CYS A 35 12.06 6.50 -20.81
N GLU A 36 12.97 5.58 -21.09
CA GLU A 36 12.92 4.26 -20.46
C GLU A 36 13.07 4.46 -18.94
N LEU A 37 12.08 3.95 -18.18
CA LEU A 37 12.01 4.20 -16.77
C LEU A 37 13.06 3.38 -16.02
N SER A 38 13.91 4.07 -15.27
CA SER A 38 14.87 3.49 -14.35
C SER A 38 14.57 3.98 -12.93
N LEU A 39 14.52 3.07 -11.97
CA LEU A 39 14.39 3.40 -10.55
C LEU A 39 15.77 3.58 -9.86
N GLY A 40 16.85 3.62 -10.65
CA GLY A 40 18.21 3.77 -10.13
C GLY A 40 18.73 2.53 -9.40
N ASP A 41 19.92 2.64 -8.82
CA ASP A 41 20.57 1.54 -8.10
C ASP A 41 19.86 1.22 -6.78
N GLU A 42 19.09 2.12 -6.24
CA GLU A 42 18.34 1.96 -5.00
C GLU A 42 17.30 0.82 -5.09
N VAL A 43 16.84 0.50 -6.30
CA VAL A 43 15.90 -0.62 -6.53
C VAL A 43 16.45 -1.96 -6.04
N THR A 44 17.77 -2.12 -6.03
CA THR A 44 18.42 -3.38 -5.59
C THR A 44 18.28 -3.60 -4.10
N THR A 45 18.38 -2.55 -3.30
CA THR A 45 18.33 -2.58 -1.83
C THR A 45 16.93 -2.32 -1.26
N ALA A 46 16.03 -1.72 -2.04
CA ALA A 46 14.65 -1.53 -1.63
C ALA A 46 13.95 -2.88 -1.38
N GLU A 47 13.07 -2.94 -0.38
CA GLU A 47 12.30 -4.13 -0.05
C GLU A 47 11.05 -4.26 -0.92
N LEU A 48 10.52 -3.13 -1.41
CA LEU A 48 9.31 -3.06 -2.21
C LEU A 48 9.44 -2.01 -3.33
N ILE A 49 8.58 -2.08 -4.34
CA ILE A 49 8.37 -1.01 -5.31
C ILE A 49 7.16 -0.19 -4.86
N GLY A 50 7.41 1.03 -4.49
CA GLY A 50 6.38 1.94 -3.95
C GLY A 50 6.99 3.21 -3.33
N GLU A 51 6.20 4.22 -3.22
CA GLU A 51 4.80 4.34 -3.55
C GLU A 51 4.61 4.56 -5.06
N ILE A 52 3.79 3.72 -5.72
CA ILE A 52 3.47 3.82 -7.14
C ILE A 52 1.95 3.75 -7.34
N GLY A 53 1.45 4.13 -8.50
CA GLY A 53 0.01 3.97 -8.74
C GLY A 53 -0.64 5.09 -9.56
N LEU A 54 -1.91 5.40 -9.21
CA LEU A 54 -2.75 6.33 -9.95
C LEU A 54 -3.48 7.29 -9.02
N ASP A 55 -3.41 8.58 -9.34
CA ASP A 55 -4.17 9.65 -8.70
C ASP A 55 -4.95 10.46 -9.75
N PHE A 56 -6.22 10.14 -9.93
CA PHE A 56 -7.08 10.86 -10.86
C PHE A 56 -7.74 12.12 -10.25
N ALA A 57 -7.29 12.51 -9.06
CA ALA A 57 -7.67 13.78 -8.45
C ALA A 57 -6.64 14.90 -8.70
N CYS A 58 -5.40 14.55 -9.05
CA CYS A 58 -4.36 15.53 -9.41
C CYS A 58 -4.45 15.97 -10.88
N SER A 59 -3.63 16.98 -11.25
CA SER A 59 -3.64 17.56 -12.59
C SER A 59 -2.79 16.80 -13.62
N VAL A 60 -2.00 15.82 -13.19
CA VAL A 60 -1.12 15.03 -14.07
C VAL A 60 -1.96 14.18 -15.02
N ASP A 61 -1.59 14.13 -16.28
CA ASP A 61 -2.31 13.38 -17.30
C ASP A 61 -2.47 11.91 -16.93
N ARG A 62 -3.69 11.38 -17.07
CA ARG A 62 -4.04 10.01 -16.64
C ARG A 62 -3.35 8.94 -17.46
N GLN A 63 -3.22 9.13 -18.76
CA GLN A 63 -2.57 8.15 -19.64
C GLN A 63 -1.09 8.05 -19.31
N LEU A 64 -0.48 9.18 -18.98
CA LEU A 64 0.90 9.22 -18.55
C LEU A 64 1.11 8.54 -17.19
N GLN A 65 0.20 8.77 -16.22
CA GLN A 65 0.25 8.03 -14.95
C GLN A 65 0.16 6.52 -15.19
N GLU A 66 -0.78 6.07 -16.03
CA GLU A 66 -0.92 4.65 -16.37
C GLU A 66 0.32 4.07 -17.05
N GLN A 67 0.94 4.83 -17.97
CA GLN A 67 2.17 4.41 -18.63
C GLN A 67 3.30 4.21 -17.62
N VAL A 68 3.55 5.19 -16.74
CA VAL A 68 4.61 5.12 -15.73
C VAL A 68 4.30 4.02 -14.71
N PHE A 69 3.05 3.85 -14.31
CA PHE A 69 2.63 2.79 -13.40
C PHE A 69 2.91 1.40 -14.00
N ARG A 70 2.52 1.14 -15.25
CA ARG A 70 2.79 -0.14 -15.96
C ARG A 70 4.28 -0.47 -16.03
N GLN A 71 5.13 0.52 -16.34
CA GLN A 71 6.58 0.31 -16.38
C GLN A 71 7.14 -0.12 -15.02
N GLN A 72 6.65 0.48 -13.92
CA GLN A 72 7.07 0.13 -12.57
C GLN A 72 6.57 -1.26 -12.15
N LEU A 73 5.36 -1.66 -12.56
CA LEU A 73 4.86 -3.01 -12.34
C LEU A 73 5.72 -4.07 -13.04
N LEU A 74 6.19 -3.81 -14.26
CA LEU A 74 7.13 -4.70 -14.96
C LEU A 74 8.46 -4.83 -14.21
N ILE A 75 8.95 -3.76 -13.59
CA ILE A 75 10.15 -3.81 -12.75
C ILE A 75 9.88 -4.67 -11.50
N ALA A 76 8.75 -4.44 -10.82
CA ALA A 76 8.35 -5.21 -9.63
C ALA A 76 8.21 -6.70 -9.94
N GLU A 77 7.59 -7.04 -11.08
CA GLU A 77 7.41 -8.40 -11.55
C GLU A 77 8.75 -9.09 -11.83
N ARG A 78 9.66 -8.42 -12.57
CA ARG A 78 10.99 -8.92 -12.86
C ARG A 78 11.83 -9.16 -11.61
N LEU A 79 11.74 -8.25 -10.63
CA LEU A 79 12.51 -8.32 -9.39
C LEU A 79 11.83 -9.14 -8.30
N GLN A 80 10.60 -9.63 -8.54
CA GLN A 80 9.78 -10.36 -7.57
C GLN A 80 9.62 -9.59 -6.25
N LYS A 81 9.43 -8.26 -6.36
CA LYS A 81 9.21 -7.38 -5.21
C LYS A 81 7.71 -7.10 -5.02
N PRO A 82 7.23 -7.01 -3.76
CA PRO A 82 5.89 -6.53 -3.49
C PRO A 82 5.73 -5.08 -3.93
N VAL A 83 4.48 -4.65 -4.16
CA VAL A 83 4.16 -3.27 -4.53
C VAL A 83 3.27 -2.60 -3.48
N VAL A 84 3.56 -1.34 -3.16
CA VAL A 84 2.71 -0.45 -2.36
C VAL A 84 2.09 0.59 -3.27
N LEU A 85 0.74 0.63 -3.28
CA LEU A 85 -0.03 1.34 -4.28
C LEU A 85 -0.78 2.54 -3.73
N HIS A 86 -0.56 3.69 -4.36
CA HIS A 86 -1.37 4.89 -4.25
C HIS A 86 -2.58 4.80 -5.20
N CYS A 87 -3.79 4.90 -4.67
CA CYS A 87 -5.01 4.76 -5.46
C CYS A 87 -6.06 5.80 -5.10
N VAL A 88 -6.09 6.92 -5.83
CA VAL A 88 -7.07 8.00 -5.63
C VAL A 88 -7.95 8.16 -6.86
N ARG A 89 -9.27 7.93 -6.71
CA ARG A 89 -10.28 8.00 -7.79
C ARG A 89 -9.96 7.16 -9.03
N ALA A 90 -9.13 6.11 -8.87
CA ALA A 90 -8.59 5.32 -9.97
C ALA A 90 -8.74 3.79 -9.76
N PHE A 91 -9.63 3.35 -8.86
CA PHE A 91 -9.73 1.95 -8.48
C PHE A 91 -9.99 1.02 -9.67
N GLU A 92 -10.94 1.34 -10.56
CA GLU A 92 -11.27 0.48 -11.71
C GLU A 92 -10.11 0.38 -12.72
N PRO A 93 -9.52 1.49 -13.20
CA PRO A 93 -8.33 1.42 -14.06
C PRO A 93 -7.19 0.64 -13.42
N MET A 94 -6.92 0.87 -12.14
CA MET A 94 -5.86 0.18 -11.40
C MET A 94 -6.10 -1.33 -11.35
N MET A 95 -7.31 -1.78 -10.99
CA MET A 95 -7.65 -3.21 -10.93
C MET A 95 -7.53 -3.89 -12.29
N ASN A 96 -7.86 -3.18 -13.39
CA ASN A 96 -7.68 -3.67 -14.74
C ASN A 96 -6.19 -3.85 -15.07
N ILE A 97 -5.36 -2.84 -14.81
CA ILE A 97 -3.93 -2.91 -15.04
C ILE A 97 -3.30 -4.05 -14.22
N LEU A 98 -3.60 -4.13 -12.92
CA LEU A 98 -3.07 -5.19 -12.06
C LEU A 98 -3.43 -6.60 -12.52
N SER A 99 -4.54 -6.77 -13.23
CA SER A 99 -4.96 -8.08 -13.76
C SER A 99 -4.04 -8.62 -14.87
N GLU A 100 -3.23 -7.78 -15.46
CA GLU A 100 -2.30 -8.10 -16.54
C GLU A 100 -0.92 -8.54 -16.03
N HIS A 101 -0.67 -8.43 -14.70
CA HIS A 101 0.63 -8.66 -14.07
C HIS A 101 0.61 -9.78 -13.03
N LYS A 102 1.75 -10.48 -12.88
CA LYS A 102 1.96 -11.52 -11.86
C LYS A 102 2.91 -10.99 -10.78
N LEU A 103 2.35 -10.24 -9.85
CA LEU A 103 3.10 -9.60 -8.78
C LEU A 103 3.24 -10.51 -7.56
N ARG A 104 4.36 -10.39 -6.83
CA ARG A 104 4.60 -11.14 -5.59
C ARG A 104 3.54 -10.85 -4.53
N ALA A 105 3.24 -9.60 -4.31
CA ALA A 105 2.15 -9.11 -3.46
C ALA A 105 1.77 -7.69 -3.85
N VAL A 106 0.51 -7.34 -3.64
CA VAL A 106 -0.07 -6.02 -3.91
C VAL A 106 -0.67 -5.48 -2.63
N ILE A 107 -0.25 -4.30 -2.21
CA ILE A 107 -0.70 -3.63 -0.99
C ILE A 107 -1.29 -2.28 -1.40
N PHE A 108 -2.59 -2.10 -1.24
CA PHE A 108 -3.22 -0.79 -1.35
C PHE A 108 -2.98 -0.03 -0.05
N HIS A 109 -2.12 1.01 -0.08
CA HIS A 109 -1.92 1.85 1.08
C HIS A 109 -3.06 2.86 1.23
N GLY A 110 -3.23 3.42 2.43
CA GLY A 110 -4.20 4.47 2.72
C GLY A 110 -5.62 4.13 2.27
N PHE A 111 -6.06 2.86 2.36
CA PHE A 111 -7.29 2.43 1.73
C PHE A 111 -8.53 3.12 2.32
N ILE A 112 -9.19 3.95 1.50
CA ILE A 112 -10.42 4.68 1.83
C ILE A 112 -11.60 4.33 0.89
N GLY A 113 -11.48 3.22 0.16
CA GLY A 113 -12.51 2.71 -0.75
C GLY A 113 -13.77 2.20 -0.05
N SER A 114 -14.75 1.74 -0.85
CA SER A 114 -15.96 1.11 -0.32
C SER A 114 -15.72 -0.34 0.09
N ALA A 115 -16.67 -0.93 0.81
CA ALA A 115 -16.62 -2.36 1.13
C ALA A 115 -16.61 -3.24 -0.13
N GLU A 116 -17.34 -2.87 -1.18
CA GLU A 116 -17.36 -3.58 -2.46
C GLU A 116 -16.00 -3.52 -3.16
N GLN A 117 -15.34 -2.34 -3.14
CA GLN A 117 -13.97 -2.19 -3.66
C GLN A 117 -12.97 -3.01 -2.85
N ALA A 118 -13.08 -2.96 -1.51
CA ALA A 118 -12.26 -3.77 -0.62
C ALA A 118 -12.42 -5.26 -0.93
N GLN A 119 -13.67 -5.76 -1.01
CA GLN A 119 -13.93 -7.17 -1.30
C GLN A 119 -13.30 -7.61 -2.62
N ARG A 120 -13.41 -6.80 -3.67
CA ARG A 120 -12.82 -7.11 -4.98
C ARG A 120 -11.28 -7.16 -4.96
N ALA A 121 -10.64 -6.31 -4.18
CA ALA A 121 -9.19 -6.37 -3.99
C ALA A 121 -8.79 -7.62 -3.18
N LEU A 122 -9.52 -7.91 -2.11
CA LEU A 122 -9.29 -9.08 -1.25
C LEU A 122 -9.51 -10.40 -2.00
N ASP A 123 -10.53 -10.50 -2.86
CA ASP A 123 -10.80 -11.69 -3.70
C ASP A 123 -9.64 -11.99 -4.68
N ARG A 124 -8.82 -10.97 -5.00
CA ARG A 124 -7.59 -11.11 -5.79
C ARG A 124 -6.38 -11.49 -4.95
N GLY A 125 -6.53 -11.65 -3.65
CA GLY A 125 -5.43 -11.93 -2.73
C GLY A 125 -4.60 -10.69 -2.39
N TYR A 126 -5.08 -9.48 -2.68
CA TYR A 126 -4.39 -8.23 -2.37
C TYR A 126 -4.55 -7.87 -0.90
N PHE A 127 -3.63 -7.06 -0.39
CA PHE A 127 -3.64 -6.55 0.97
C PHE A 127 -4.16 -5.12 0.99
N LEU A 128 -4.81 -4.75 2.08
CA LEU A 128 -5.25 -3.40 2.34
C LEU A 128 -4.53 -2.86 3.57
N SER A 129 -4.00 -1.65 3.47
CA SER A 129 -3.42 -0.94 4.61
C SER A 129 -4.32 0.22 5.05
N PHE A 130 -4.42 0.39 6.36
CA PHE A 130 -5.29 1.37 6.97
C PHE A 130 -4.49 2.27 7.91
N GLY A 131 -4.59 3.58 7.70
CA GLY A 131 -4.05 4.62 8.56
C GLY A 131 -5.15 5.48 9.16
N VAL A 132 -4.78 6.65 9.68
CA VAL A 132 -5.71 7.61 10.34
C VAL A 132 -6.88 8.04 9.47
N ASN A 133 -6.73 8.00 8.14
CA ASN A 133 -7.75 8.43 7.20
C ASN A 133 -9.00 7.52 7.21
N VAL A 134 -8.87 6.25 7.63
CA VAL A 134 -10.02 5.33 7.74
C VAL A 134 -11.06 5.87 8.73
N LEU A 135 -10.64 6.59 9.76
CA LEU A 135 -11.51 7.13 10.81
C LEU A 135 -12.45 8.23 10.32
N ARG A 136 -12.13 8.86 9.18
CA ARG A 136 -12.84 10.04 8.66
C ARG A 136 -14.09 9.69 7.85
N SER A 137 -14.35 8.42 7.55
CA SER A 137 -15.42 8.02 6.66
C SER A 137 -16.10 6.71 7.09
N PRO A 138 -17.44 6.72 7.31
CA PRO A 138 -18.18 5.49 7.57
C PRO A 138 -18.03 4.43 6.46
N LYS A 139 -17.79 4.86 5.22
CA LYS A 139 -17.53 4.00 4.07
C LYS A 139 -16.24 3.22 4.26
N SER A 140 -15.16 3.90 4.68
CA SER A 140 -13.85 3.28 4.91
C SER A 140 -13.85 2.37 6.13
N ILE A 141 -14.62 2.70 7.18
CA ILE A 141 -14.83 1.82 8.33
C ILE A 141 -15.52 0.51 7.92
N LYS A 142 -16.47 0.54 6.97
CA LYS A 142 -17.07 -0.70 6.45
C LYS A 142 -16.04 -1.55 5.71
N ALA A 143 -15.17 -0.95 4.91
CA ALA A 143 -14.08 -1.65 4.24
C ALA A 143 -13.09 -2.26 5.24
N LEU A 144 -12.71 -1.50 6.27
CA LEU A 144 -11.89 -2.01 7.38
C LEU A 144 -12.54 -3.24 8.04
N ASN A 145 -13.84 -3.20 8.29
CA ASN A 145 -14.55 -4.27 9.01
C ASN A 145 -14.65 -5.59 8.23
N ILE A 146 -14.68 -5.55 6.91
CA ILE A 146 -14.71 -6.77 6.08
C ILE A 146 -13.30 -7.32 5.77
N CYS A 147 -12.26 -6.52 5.94
CA CYS A 147 -10.89 -6.94 5.63
C CYS A 147 -10.42 -8.02 6.62
N PRO A 148 -10.06 -9.24 6.17
CA PRO A 148 -9.47 -10.25 7.03
C PRO A 148 -8.13 -9.76 7.61
N LEU A 149 -7.82 -10.12 8.85
CA LEU A 149 -6.54 -9.74 9.46
C LEU A 149 -5.34 -10.31 8.68
N GLU A 150 -5.54 -11.43 8.00
CA GLU A 150 -4.55 -12.08 7.13
C GLU A 150 -4.23 -11.31 5.85
N GLN A 151 -5.03 -10.29 5.50
CA GLN A 151 -4.81 -9.42 4.34
C GLN A 151 -4.77 -7.94 4.75
N MET A 152 -4.51 -7.66 6.04
CA MET A 152 -4.51 -6.32 6.59
C MET A 152 -3.11 -5.87 6.96
N PHE A 153 -2.83 -4.59 6.71
CA PHE A 153 -1.73 -3.83 7.28
C PHE A 153 -2.23 -2.56 7.95
N VAL A 154 -1.34 -1.96 8.72
CA VAL A 154 -1.52 -0.66 9.37
C VAL A 154 -0.37 0.23 8.94
N GLU A 155 -0.61 1.53 8.84
CA GLU A 155 0.38 2.51 8.41
C GLU A 155 0.20 3.85 9.09
N SER A 156 1.28 4.63 9.15
CA SER A 156 1.24 6.02 9.56
C SER A 156 1.13 7.01 8.38
N ASP A 157 1.65 6.65 7.20
CA ASP A 157 1.69 7.50 6.01
C ASP A 157 2.38 8.86 6.30
N GLU A 158 1.72 9.98 6.12
CA GLU A 158 2.21 11.32 6.48
C GLU A 158 1.84 11.75 7.91
N SER A 159 1.16 10.88 8.67
CA SER A 159 0.72 11.20 10.03
C SER A 159 1.88 11.19 11.01
N LEU A 160 1.93 12.21 11.89
CA LEU A 160 2.84 12.25 13.03
C LEU A 160 2.29 11.54 14.27
N ILE A 161 1.10 10.92 14.19
CA ILE A 161 0.54 10.11 15.26
C ILE A 161 1.37 8.84 15.37
N PRO A 162 1.85 8.48 16.59
CA PRO A 162 2.63 7.26 16.78
C PRO A 162 1.87 6.03 16.26
N ILE A 163 2.57 5.16 15.54
CA ILE A 163 1.99 3.95 14.94
C ILE A 163 1.24 3.10 15.98
N ALA A 164 1.71 3.04 17.22
CA ALA A 164 1.05 2.34 18.31
C ALA A 164 -0.37 2.85 18.61
N GLU A 165 -0.60 4.15 18.49
CA GLU A 165 -1.92 4.76 18.69
C GLU A 165 -2.85 4.42 17.52
N ILE A 166 -2.32 4.39 16.29
CA ILE A 166 -3.08 3.98 15.10
C ILE A 166 -3.51 2.52 15.23
N TYR A 167 -2.60 1.64 15.67
CA TYR A 167 -2.93 0.23 15.95
C TYR A 167 -4.02 0.10 17.01
N ALA A 168 -3.92 0.87 18.10
CA ALA A 168 -4.91 0.82 19.18
C ALA A 168 -6.32 1.22 18.67
N GLU A 169 -6.40 2.25 17.85
CA GLU A 169 -7.66 2.72 17.31
C GLU A 169 -8.25 1.75 16.26
N ILE A 170 -7.44 1.18 15.38
CA ILE A 170 -7.88 0.17 14.41
C ILE A 170 -8.34 -1.10 15.13
N ALA A 171 -7.60 -1.56 16.15
CA ALA A 171 -7.99 -2.71 16.95
C ALA A 171 -9.33 -2.48 17.66
N ARG A 172 -9.53 -1.27 18.23
CA ARG A 172 -10.81 -0.87 18.85
C ARG A 172 -11.97 -0.93 17.85
N LEU A 173 -11.80 -0.39 16.65
CA LEU A 173 -12.82 -0.42 15.59
C LEU A 173 -13.14 -1.84 15.13
N ARG A 174 -12.12 -2.71 15.09
CA ARG A 174 -12.27 -4.12 14.69
C ARG A 174 -12.77 -5.02 15.83
N GLY A 175 -12.83 -4.53 17.07
CA GLY A 175 -13.20 -5.33 18.22
C GLY A 175 -12.21 -6.47 18.50
N VAL A 176 -10.92 -6.26 18.23
CA VAL A 176 -9.85 -7.25 18.47
C VAL A 176 -8.83 -6.69 19.45
N ASP A 177 -8.06 -7.58 20.10
CA ASP A 177 -6.93 -7.15 20.90
C ASP A 177 -5.80 -6.58 20.03
N VAL A 178 -5.15 -5.52 20.50
CA VAL A 178 -4.01 -4.90 19.81
C VAL A 178 -2.90 -5.90 19.55
N ALA A 179 -2.61 -6.79 20.51
CA ALA A 179 -1.58 -7.80 20.37
C ALA A 179 -1.90 -8.80 19.25
N VAL A 180 -3.18 -9.13 19.04
CA VAL A 180 -3.62 -9.96 17.92
C VAL A 180 -3.38 -9.25 16.59
N LEU A 181 -3.74 -7.98 16.50
CA LEU A 181 -3.52 -7.20 15.28
C LEU A 181 -2.02 -7.07 14.95
N VAL A 182 -1.18 -6.79 15.96
CA VAL A 182 0.29 -6.72 15.81
C VAL A 182 0.85 -8.05 15.30
N ALA A 183 0.47 -9.17 15.93
CA ALA A 183 0.95 -10.49 15.51
C ALA A 183 0.53 -10.81 14.06
N LYS A 184 -0.70 -10.48 13.67
CA LYS A 184 -1.19 -10.74 12.31
C LYS A 184 -0.51 -9.89 11.23
N THR A 185 -0.27 -8.62 11.50
CA THR A 185 0.48 -7.77 10.57
C THR A 185 1.93 -8.21 10.43
N GLU A 186 2.57 -8.68 11.51
CA GLU A 186 3.91 -9.26 11.47
C GLU A 186 3.94 -10.59 10.66
N GLU A 187 2.96 -11.47 10.86
CA GLU A 187 2.80 -12.69 10.04
C GLU A 187 2.63 -12.35 8.56
N ASN A 188 1.78 -11.35 8.24
CA ASN A 188 1.57 -10.88 6.88
C ASN A 188 2.88 -10.33 6.26
N TYR A 189 3.61 -9.52 7.03
CA TYR A 189 4.91 -8.99 6.60
C TYR A 189 5.88 -10.13 6.27
N LYS A 190 6.10 -11.06 7.18
CA LYS A 190 7.00 -12.22 6.96
C LYS A 190 6.60 -13.01 5.72
N ARG A 191 5.31 -13.30 5.53
CA ARG A 191 4.80 -14.02 4.36
C ARG A 191 5.13 -13.34 3.03
N ILE A 192 5.18 -12.00 3.01
CA ILE A 192 5.42 -11.21 1.81
C ILE A 192 6.91 -10.93 1.59
N PHE A 193 7.65 -10.61 2.65
CA PHE A 193 9.01 -10.07 2.55
C PHE A 193 10.10 -11.11 2.82
N ASP A 194 9.85 -12.13 3.65
CA ASP A 194 10.82 -13.21 3.86
C ASP A 194 10.95 -14.07 2.58
N ARG A 195 12.19 -14.33 2.19
CA ARG A 195 12.54 -15.12 1.00
C ARG A 195 12.86 -16.56 1.35
#